data_ee289096e00ffd71e0f42926b35e7685
#
_entry.id   ee289096e00ffd71e0f42926b35e7685
#
_cell.length_a   1.000
_cell.length_b   1.000
_cell.length_c   1.000
_cell.angle_alpha   90.00
_cell.angle_beta   90.00
_cell.angle_gamma   90.00
#
_symmetry.space_group_name_H-M   'P 1'
#
loop_
_entity.id
_entity.type
_entity.pdbx_description
1 polymer ?
#
loop_
_entity_poly.entity_id
_entity_poly.type
_entity_poly.pdbx_seq_one_letter_code
_entity_poly.pdbx_strand_id
1 'polypeptide(L)'
;GHTVFTVNEAPSAAHSLGYPVLVRPSYVLGGQGMQIAASDDDIREFMGIITRTIPDLSEHPVLVDKYLMGQEVEVDAICDGKNILIPGIMEHIDRAGIHSGDSISVYPAVTLSEKVQKTIVDYTKRLASALHVIGMMNIQFIVLKEEVYIIEVNPRSSRTVPYISKVTGIPAIALATRAMLGEKLSDMGYGTGLFRNSGYYAIKLPVFSFEKIIGADTSLGPEMKSTGEVLGISQDYNEALLKA
;
A
#
# COMPACT_ATOMS: atom_id res chain seq x y z
N GLY A 1 -4.04 -16.26 -6.14
CA GLY A 1 -4.18 -15.76 -7.51
C GLY A 1 -3.81 -16.77 -8.56
N HIS A 2 -4.24 -16.52 -9.77
CA HIS A 2 -3.92 -17.31 -10.96
C HIS A 2 -3.35 -16.42 -12.05
N THR A 3 -2.41 -16.96 -12.80
CA THR A 3 -1.91 -16.34 -14.02
C THR A 3 -2.71 -16.91 -15.19
N VAL A 4 -3.26 -16.06 -16.05
CA VAL A 4 -4.05 -16.43 -17.22
C VAL A 4 -3.44 -15.84 -18.49
N PHE A 5 -3.47 -16.62 -19.56
CA PHE A 5 -2.87 -16.28 -20.84
C PHE A 5 -3.91 -16.03 -21.94
N THR A 6 -5.17 -16.34 -21.64
CA THR A 6 -6.29 -16.17 -22.58
C THR A 6 -7.52 -15.58 -21.89
N VAL A 7 -8.39 -14.94 -22.69
CA VAL A 7 -9.67 -14.41 -22.20
C VAL A 7 -10.55 -15.52 -21.62
N ASN A 8 -10.49 -16.73 -22.20
CA ASN A 8 -11.33 -17.85 -21.79
C ASN A 8 -10.90 -18.49 -20.47
N GLU A 9 -9.64 -18.37 -20.06
CA GLU A 9 -9.14 -18.90 -18.79
C GLU A 9 -9.59 -18.07 -17.59
N ALA A 10 -9.77 -16.76 -17.79
CA ALA A 10 -10.00 -15.80 -16.72
C ALA A 10 -11.29 -16.08 -15.90
N PRO A 11 -12.46 -16.42 -16.50
CA PRO A 11 -13.64 -16.80 -15.72
C PRO A 11 -13.43 -18.05 -14.86
N SER A 12 -12.72 -19.07 -15.37
CA SER A 12 -12.44 -20.30 -14.61
C SER A 12 -11.52 -20.00 -13.42
N ALA A 13 -10.51 -19.13 -13.60
CA ALA A 13 -9.65 -18.65 -12.52
C ALA A 13 -10.47 -17.90 -11.46
N ALA A 14 -11.36 -17.01 -11.89
CA ALA A 14 -12.23 -16.25 -10.99
C ALA A 14 -13.18 -17.15 -10.19
N HIS A 15 -13.80 -18.15 -10.82
CA HIS A 15 -14.66 -19.11 -10.13
C HIS A 15 -13.90 -19.90 -9.05
N SER A 16 -12.64 -20.28 -9.30
CA SER A 16 -11.84 -21.01 -8.32
C SER A 16 -11.49 -20.16 -7.09
N LEU A 17 -11.35 -18.83 -7.27
CA LEU A 17 -11.07 -17.86 -6.20
C LEU A 17 -12.36 -17.39 -5.50
N GLY A 18 -13.49 -17.43 -6.21
CA GLY A 18 -14.76 -16.82 -5.83
C GLY A 18 -14.74 -15.30 -6.01
N TYR A 19 -15.82 -14.75 -6.59
CA TYR A 19 -15.97 -13.31 -6.77
C TYR A 19 -16.12 -12.55 -5.44
N PRO A 20 -15.76 -11.25 -5.40
CA PRO A 20 -15.09 -10.49 -6.45
C PRO A 20 -13.60 -10.85 -6.57
N VAL A 21 -13.05 -10.60 -7.77
CA VAL A 21 -11.62 -10.79 -8.08
C VAL A 21 -11.00 -9.50 -8.61
N LEU A 22 -9.69 -9.36 -8.47
CA LEU A 22 -8.89 -8.29 -9.04
C LEU A 22 -8.24 -8.81 -10.32
N VAL A 23 -8.49 -8.14 -11.44
CA VAL A 23 -7.84 -8.41 -12.73
C VAL A 23 -6.75 -7.38 -12.94
N ARG A 24 -5.52 -7.83 -13.14
CA ARG A 24 -4.39 -6.92 -13.35
C ARG A 24 -3.46 -7.44 -14.43
N PRO A 25 -3.11 -6.61 -15.42
CA PRO A 25 -2.03 -6.95 -16.36
C PRO A 25 -0.72 -7.13 -15.59
N SER A 26 0.14 -8.05 -16.03
CA SER A 26 1.52 -8.09 -15.55
C SER A 26 2.31 -6.91 -16.14
N TYR A 27 3.38 -6.50 -15.46
CA TYR A 27 4.26 -5.41 -15.90
C TYR A 27 3.64 -4.01 -15.94
N VAL A 28 2.57 -3.76 -15.18
CA VAL A 28 2.02 -2.40 -15.00
C VAL A 28 2.49 -1.79 -13.68
N LEU A 29 2.62 -0.46 -13.67
CA LEU A 29 3.00 0.32 -12.50
C LEU A 29 1.82 1.21 -12.07
N GLY A 30 1.70 1.44 -10.75
CA GLY A 30 0.71 2.37 -10.20
C GLY A 30 -0.75 1.97 -10.41
N GLY A 31 -1.04 0.67 -10.52
CA GLY A 31 -2.40 0.15 -10.65
C GLY A 31 -3.06 0.36 -12.02
N GLN A 32 -2.31 0.81 -13.03
CA GLN A 32 -2.84 1.08 -14.37
C GLN A 32 -3.50 -0.16 -14.97
N GLY A 33 -4.74 0.00 -15.46
CA GLY A 33 -5.49 -1.09 -16.08
C GLY A 33 -5.98 -2.17 -15.10
N MET A 34 -5.81 -1.99 -13.79
CA MET A 34 -6.37 -2.88 -12.78
C MET A 34 -7.87 -2.64 -12.61
N GLN A 35 -8.65 -3.73 -12.53
CA GLN A 35 -10.10 -3.66 -12.37
C GLN A 35 -10.60 -4.72 -11.39
N ILE A 36 -11.67 -4.38 -10.66
CA ILE A 36 -12.35 -5.32 -9.78
C ILE A 36 -13.54 -5.89 -10.54
N ALA A 37 -13.53 -7.20 -10.78
CA ALA A 37 -14.62 -7.92 -11.45
C ALA A 37 -15.51 -8.62 -10.42
N ALA A 38 -16.82 -8.42 -10.50
CA ALA A 38 -17.81 -9.04 -9.65
C ALA A 38 -18.57 -10.18 -10.36
N SER A 39 -18.40 -10.30 -11.68
CA SER A 39 -19.09 -11.27 -12.53
C SER A 39 -18.21 -11.77 -13.68
N ASP A 40 -18.69 -12.83 -14.35
CA ASP A 40 -18.08 -13.34 -15.59
C ASP A 40 -18.09 -12.30 -16.72
N ASP A 41 -19.13 -11.48 -16.77
CA ASP A 41 -19.27 -10.47 -17.81
C ASP A 41 -18.23 -9.36 -17.60
N ASP A 42 -18.05 -8.89 -16.36
CA ASP A 42 -17.02 -7.90 -16.03
C ASP A 42 -15.63 -8.42 -16.42
N ILE A 43 -15.30 -9.67 -16.05
CA ILE A 43 -13.97 -10.21 -16.32
C ILE A 43 -13.70 -10.37 -17.81
N ARG A 44 -14.73 -10.75 -18.61
CA ARG A 44 -14.60 -10.82 -20.06
C ARG A 44 -14.43 -9.45 -20.69
N GLU A 45 -15.15 -8.44 -20.21
CA GLU A 45 -15.03 -7.08 -20.65
C GLU A 45 -13.60 -6.55 -20.37
N PHE A 46 -13.12 -6.70 -19.14
CA PHE A 46 -11.78 -6.24 -18.74
C PHE A 46 -10.67 -6.96 -19.49
N MET A 47 -10.77 -8.27 -19.66
CA MET A 47 -9.84 -9.03 -20.49
C MET A 47 -9.85 -8.57 -21.95
N GLY A 48 -11.03 -8.24 -22.48
CA GLY A 48 -11.17 -7.69 -23.82
C GLY A 48 -10.52 -6.30 -23.98
N ILE A 49 -10.54 -5.47 -22.95
CA ILE A 49 -9.82 -4.18 -22.95
C ILE A 49 -8.31 -4.43 -22.91
N ILE A 50 -7.85 -5.30 -22.01
CA ILE A 50 -6.43 -5.62 -21.85
C ILE A 50 -5.83 -6.18 -23.14
N THR A 51 -6.50 -7.10 -23.82
CA THR A 51 -6.02 -7.73 -25.05
C THR A 51 -5.94 -6.77 -26.24
N ARG A 52 -6.69 -5.67 -26.24
CA ARG A 52 -6.55 -4.61 -27.24
C ARG A 52 -5.29 -3.77 -27.03
N THR A 53 -4.87 -3.64 -25.77
CA THR A 53 -3.71 -2.82 -25.37
C THR A 53 -2.43 -3.65 -25.37
N ILE A 54 -2.53 -4.93 -24.98
CA ILE A 54 -1.44 -5.89 -24.87
C ILE A 54 -1.76 -7.08 -25.80
N PRO A 55 -1.27 -7.08 -27.06
CA PRO A 55 -1.66 -8.10 -28.04
C PRO A 55 -1.16 -9.50 -27.70
N ASP A 56 -0.02 -9.62 -27.01
CA ASP A 56 0.61 -10.90 -26.69
C ASP A 56 0.54 -11.20 -25.20
N LEU A 57 -0.48 -11.94 -24.80
CA LEU A 57 -0.65 -12.41 -23.42
C LEU A 57 0.29 -13.56 -23.05
N SER A 58 0.96 -14.19 -24.01
CA SER A 58 1.94 -15.26 -23.72
C SER A 58 3.21 -14.70 -23.09
N GLU A 59 3.61 -13.50 -23.51
CA GLU A 59 4.72 -12.75 -22.90
C GLU A 59 4.28 -11.86 -21.74
N HIS A 60 3.02 -11.39 -21.76
CA HIS A 60 2.45 -10.46 -20.79
C HIS A 60 1.14 -11.01 -20.20
N PRO A 61 1.21 -12.05 -19.38
CA PRO A 61 0.00 -12.67 -18.82
C PRO A 61 -0.78 -11.71 -17.91
N VAL A 62 -2.05 -12.01 -17.72
CA VAL A 62 -2.92 -11.31 -16.76
C VAL A 62 -3.00 -12.10 -15.47
N LEU A 63 -2.96 -11.40 -14.36
CA LEU A 63 -3.14 -11.97 -13.03
C LEU A 63 -4.60 -11.77 -12.60
N VAL A 64 -5.21 -12.85 -12.12
CA VAL A 64 -6.53 -12.84 -11.51
C VAL A 64 -6.34 -13.20 -10.04
N ASP A 65 -6.51 -12.22 -9.17
CA ASP A 65 -6.29 -12.37 -7.74
C ASP A 65 -7.61 -12.29 -6.97
N LYS A 66 -7.69 -12.97 -5.82
CA LYS A 66 -8.81 -12.79 -4.90
C LYS A 66 -8.83 -11.34 -4.40
N TYR A 67 -9.95 -10.65 -4.59
CA TYR A 67 -10.14 -9.34 -3.99
C TYR A 67 -10.52 -9.50 -2.51
N LEU A 68 -9.70 -8.96 -1.63
CA LEU A 68 -9.89 -9.01 -0.18
C LEU A 68 -10.49 -7.70 0.30
N MET A 69 -11.72 -7.72 0.79
CA MET A 69 -12.41 -6.57 1.38
C MET A 69 -12.00 -6.41 2.85
N GLY A 70 -10.73 -6.09 3.07
CA GLY A 70 -10.14 -5.86 4.39
C GLY A 70 -9.71 -4.42 4.59
N GLN A 71 -9.08 -4.16 5.73
CA GLN A 71 -8.47 -2.88 6.07
C GLN A 71 -7.08 -2.80 5.44
N GLU A 72 -6.82 -1.82 4.60
CA GLU A 72 -5.47 -1.58 4.10
C GLU A 72 -4.60 -0.89 5.13
N VAL A 73 -3.33 -1.31 5.17
CA VAL A 73 -2.32 -0.83 6.11
C VAL A 73 -1.00 -0.66 5.37
N GLU A 74 -0.31 0.42 5.66
CA GLU A 74 0.97 0.75 5.04
C GLU A 74 2.07 0.94 6.08
N VAL A 75 3.27 0.46 5.77
CA VAL A 75 4.47 0.60 6.59
C VAL A 75 5.63 1.07 5.72
N ASP A 76 6.29 2.14 6.16
CA ASP A 76 7.61 2.50 5.67
C ASP A 76 8.66 2.09 6.70
N ALA A 77 9.58 1.23 6.31
CA ALA A 77 10.65 0.74 7.18
C ALA A 77 12.02 1.24 6.71
N ILE A 78 12.90 1.52 7.67
CA ILE A 78 14.31 1.79 7.45
C ILE A 78 15.08 0.53 7.83
N CYS A 79 15.99 0.09 6.98
CA CYS A 79 16.71 -1.18 7.13
C CYS A 79 18.23 -0.95 7.02
N ASP A 80 19.02 -1.61 7.89
CA ASP A 80 20.49 -1.58 7.85
C ASP A 80 21.11 -2.94 7.45
N GLY A 81 20.28 -3.84 6.86
CA GLY A 81 20.65 -5.21 6.52
C GLY A 81 20.53 -6.21 7.67
N LYS A 82 20.39 -5.75 8.92
CA LYS A 82 20.24 -6.60 10.11
C LYS A 82 19.03 -6.21 10.96
N ASN A 83 18.85 -4.92 11.19
CA ASN A 83 17.77 -4.35 11.98
C ASN A 83 16.83 -3.56 11.10
N ILE A 84 15.61 -3.36 11.58
CA ILE A 84 14.62 -2.46 11.00
C ILE A 84 14.19 -1.41 12.02
N LEU A 85 13.84 -0.22 11.55
CA LEU A 85 13.09 0.78 12.28
C LEU A 85 11.83 1.09 11.50
N ILE A 86 10.67 0.92 12.12
CA ILE A 86 9.36 1.27 11.58
C ILE A 86 8.90 2.54 12.31
N PRO A 87 8.89 3.72 11.67
CA PRO A 87 8.43 4.96 12.29
C PRO A 87 6.97 4.89 12.74
N GLY A 88 6.14 4.13 12.04
CA GLY A 88 4.76 3.88 12.42
C GLY A 88 4.02 3.00 11.44
N ILE A 89 2.87 2.50 11.89
CA ILE A 89 1.92 1.77 11.06
C ILE A 89 0.80 2.75 10.70
N MET A 90 0.57 2.95 9.41
CA MET A 90 -0.50 3.81 8.87
C MET A 90 -1.67 2.94 8.44
N GLU A 91 -2.86 3.32 8.85
CA GLU A 91 -4.11 2.64 8.52
C GLU A 91 -4.89 3.50 7.52
N HIS A 92 -5.39 2.91 6.44
CA HIS A 92 -6.26 3.60 5.49
C HIS A 92 -7.69 3.59 5.99
N ILE A 93 -8.39 4.71 5.87
CA ILE A 93 -9.81 4.83 6.28
C ILE A 93 -10.72 4.31 5.17
N ASP A 94 -10.28 4.42 3.93
CA ASP A 94 -11.04 4.02 2.76
C ASP A 94 -11.11 2.50 2.60
N ARG A 95 -12.05 2.05 1.76
CA ARG A 95 -12.15 0.63 1.37
C ARG A 95 -10.89 0.16 0.66
N ALA A 96 -10.57 -1.12 0.79
CA ALA A 96 -9.50 -1.76 0.04
C ALA A 96 -9.67 -1.59 -1.49
N GLY A 97 -8.55 -1.55 -2.21
CA GLY A 97 -8.52 -1.40 -3.66
C GLY A 97 -8.48 0.04 -4.16
N ILE A 98 -8.38 1.03 -3.28
CA ILE A 98 -8.03 2.40 -3.63
C ILE A 98 -6.51 2.57 -3.51
N HIS A 99 -5.88 3.21 -4.50
CA HIS A 99 -4.45 3.46 -4.46
C HIS A 99 -4.03 4.19 -3.17
N SER A 100 -2.93 3.77 -2.53
CA SER A 100 -2.48 4.33 -1.24
C SER A 100 -2.27 5.85 -1.25
N GLY A 101 -1.87 6.41 -2.40
CA GLY A 101 -1.77 7.86 -2.60
C GLY A 101 -3.11 8.59 -2.53
N ASP A 102 -4.20 7.90 -2.88
CA ASP A 102 -5.56 8.46 -2.95
C ASP A 102 -6.38 8.17 -1.70
N SER A 103 -5.85 7.34 -0.78
CA SER A 103 -6.52 6.98 0.46
C SER A 103 -6.23 7.99 1.56
N ILE A 104 -7.23 8.20 2.43
CA ILE A 104 -7.06 8.88 3.70
C ILE A 104 -6.33 7.92 4.63
N SER A 105 -5.21 8.37 5.20
CA SER A 105 -4.42 7.53 6.10
C SER A 105 -4.35 8.15 7.49
N VAL A 106 -4.45 7.33 8.51
CA VAL A 106 -4.32 7.72 9.91
C VAL A 106 -3.09 7.09 10.56
N TYR A 107 -2.39 7.87 11.36
CA TYR A 107 -1.30 7.47 12.22
C TYR A 107 -1.55 7.95 13.67
N PRO A 108 -1.30 7.13 14.70
CA PRO A 108 -1.08 5.68 14.61
C PRO A 108 -2.34 4.95 14.14
N ALA A 109 -2.19 3.68 13.72
CA ALA A 109 -3.32 2.82 13.42
C ALA A 109 -4.29 2.74 14.61
N VAL A 110 -5.59 2.94 14.37
CA VAL A 110 -6.60 3.08 15.43
C VAL A 110 -7.44 1.82 15.63
N THR A 111 -7.61 1.00 14.59
CA THR A 111 -8.47 -0.20 14.67
C THR A 111 -7.69 -1.50 14.80
N LEU A 112 -6.37 -1.47 14.58
CA LEU A 112 -5.54 -2.67 14.58
C LEU A 112 -5.23 -3.15 15.99
N SER A 113 -5.53 -4.42 16.27
CA SER A 113 -5.15 -5.07 17.52
C SER A 113 -3.63 -5.15 17.69
N GLU A 114 -3.15 -5.28 18.92
CA GLU A 114 -1.72 -5.50 19.17
C GLU A 114 -1.17 -6.77 18.49
N LYS A 115 -1.99 -7.82 18.36
CA LYS A 115 -1.63 -9.06 17.67
C LYS A 115 -1.32 -8.78 16.21
N VAL A 116 -2.21 -8.04 15.53
CA VAL A 116 -2.06 -7.65 14.12
C VAL A 116 -0.81 -6.78 13.95
N GLN A 117 -0.63 -5.76 14.80
CA GLN A 117 0.55 -4.90 14.73
C GLN A 117 1.87 -5.69 14.90
N LYS A 118 1.92 -6.65 15.84
CA LYS A 118 3.08 -7.54 16.02
C LYS A 118 3.33 -8.40 14.79
N THR A 119 2.27 -8.91 14.15
CA THR A 119 2.38 -9.69 12.91
C THR A 119 2.93 -8.85 11.76
N ILE A 120 2.46 -7.61 11.59
CA ILE A 120 2.96 -6.67 10.59
C ILE A 120 4.46 -6.39 10.80
N VAL A 121 4.88 -6.15 12.05
CA VAL A 121 6.30 -5.93 12.39
C VAL A 121 7.15 -7.16 12.09
N ASP A 122 6.68 -8.38 12.42
CA ASP A 122 7.37 -9.63 12.11
C ASP A 122 7.51 -9.83 10.59
N TYR A 123 6.42 -9.65 9.84
CA TYR A 123 6.45 -9.77 8.38
C TYR A 123 7.41 -8.76 7.75
N THR A 124 7.38 -7.51 8.21
CA THR A 124 8.31 -6.46 7.76
C THR A 124 9.75 -6.86 7.99
N LYS A 125 10.08 -7.38 9.18
CA LYS A 125 11.44 -7.84 9.52
C LYS A 125 11.88 -9.01 8.65
N ARG A 126 11.02 -10.00 8.46
CA ARG A 126 11.32 -11.19 7.65
C ARG A 126 11.53 -10.82 6.18
N LEU A 127 10.68 -9.93 5.63
CA LEU A 127 10.81 -9.45 4.26
C LEU A 127 12.09 -8.64 4.05
N ALA A 128 12.41 -7.71 4.97
CA ALA A 128 13.64 -6.93 4.91
C ALA A 128 14.88 -7.84 4.90
N SER A 129 14.88 -8.88 5.72
CA SER A 129 15.98 -9.86 5.79
C SER A 129 16.05 -10.71 4.51
N ALA A 130 14.93 -11.26 4.04
CA ALA A 130 14.88 -12.12 2.86
C ALA A 130 15.27 -11.39 1.57
N LEU A 131 14.93 -10.10 1.46
CA LEU A 131 15.24 -9.25 0.32
C LEU A 131 16.59 -8.52 0.46
N HIS A 132 17.31 -8.72 1.58
CA HIS A 132 18.58 -8.07 1.89
C HIS A 132 18.52 -6.54 1.77
N VAL A 133 17.41 -5.93 2.23
CA VAL A 133 17.19 -4.50 2.08
C VAL A 133 18.13 -3.70 2.96
N ILE A 134 18.79 -2.70 2.37
CA ILE A 134 19.52 -1.63 3.06
C ILE A 134 18.97 -0.29 2.54
N GLY A 135 18.47 0.55 3.44
CA GLY A 135 17.78 1.78 3.09
C GLY A 135 16.30 1.71 3.41
N MET A 136 15.43 2.19 2.49
CA MET A 136 13.98 2.21 2.69
C MET A 136 13.28 1.01 2.07
N MET A 137 12.20 0.58 2.71
CA MET A 137 11.27 -0.42 2.21
C MET A 137 9.85 -0.02 2.58
N ASN A 138 8.98 0.05 1.59
CA ASN A 138 7.54 0.25 1.78
C ASN A 138 6.81 -1.08 1.60
N ILE A 139 5.86 -1.37 2.47
CA ILE A 139 5.03 -2.58 2.39
C ILE A 139 3.57 -2.18 2.57
N GLN A 140 2.72 -2.71 1.70
CA GLN A 140 1.28 -2.61 1.80
C GLN A 140 0.68 -3.95 2.21
N PHE A 141 -0.22 -3.89 3.18
CA PHE A 141 -0.92 -5.05 3.74
C PHE A 141 -2.42 -4.87 3.64
N ILE A 142 -3.14 -6.00 3.65
CA ILE A 142 -4.58 -6.04 3.96
C ILE A 142 -4.76 -6.84 5.25
N VAL A 143 -5.53 -6.31 6.18
CA VAL A 143 -5.97 -7.00 7.39
C VAL A 143 -7.43 -7.39 7.21
N LEU A 144 -7.71 -8.69 7.26
CA LEU A 144 -9.06 -9.24 7.15
C LEU A 144 -9.29 -10.26 8.28
N LYS A 145 -10.22 -9.99 9.18
CA LYS A 145 -10.55 -10.88 10.33
C LYS A 145 -9.30 -11.27 11.15
N GLU A 146 -8.46 -10.27 11.50
CA GLU A 146 -7.20 -10.46 12.24
C GLU A 146 -6.07 -11.20 11.47
N GLU A 147 -6.32 -11.62 10.24
CA GLU A 147 -5.29 -12.18 9.35
C GLU A 147 -4.64 -11.08 8.51
N VAL A 148 -3.32 -11.15 8.38
CA VAL A 148 -2.51 -10.16 7.67
C VAL A 148 -2.03 -10.74 6.34
N TYR A 149 -2.38 -10.05 5.26
CA TYR A 149 -1.98 -10.39 3.89
C TYR A 149 -1.07 -9.31 3.33
N ILE A 150 -0.05 -9.70 2.56
CA ILE A 150 0.87 -8.78 1.89
C ILE A 150 0.30 -8.50 0.49
N ILE A 151 0.11 -7.23 0.15
CA ILE A 151 -0.26 -6.79 -1.20
C ILE A 151 1.01 -6.67 -2.05
N GLU A 152 1.95 -5.83 -1.58
CA GLU A 152 3.20 -5.58 -2.29
C GLU A 152 4.32 -5.14 -1.36
N VAL A 153 5.54 -5.33 -1.83
CA VAL A 153 6.77 -4.88 -1.17
C VAL A 153 7.57 -4.05 -2.16
N ASN A 154 7.88 -2.82 -1.78
CA ASN A 154 8.62 -1.86 -2.58
C ASN A 154 9.95 -1.53 -1.89
N PRO A 155 11.11 -2.09 -2.29
CA PRO A 155 12.40 -1.78 -1.68
C PRO A 155 12.93 -0.41 -2.16
N ARG A 156 12.21 0.62 -1.82
CA ARG A 156 12.45 2.05 -2.11
C ARG A 156 11.68 2.91 -1.12
N SER A 157 11.93 4.22 -1.11
CA SER A 157 11.08 5.18 -0.41
C SER A 157 9.69 5.25 -1.04
N SER A 158 8.69 5.60 -0.25
CA SER A 158 7.31 5.83 -0.66
C SER A 158 6.95 7.31 -0.62
N ARG A 159 5.76 7.65 -1.08
CA ARG A 159 5.20 9.01 -1.00
C ARG A 159 4.78 9.37 0.42
N THR A 160 4.53 8.40 1.29
CA THR A 160 4.16 8.60 2.70
C THR A 160 5.36 8.90 3.60
N VAL A 161 6.61 8.72 3.13
CA VAL A 161 7.81 8.99 3.92
C VAL A 161 7.92 10.43 4.44
N PRO A 162 7.64 11.49 3.64
CA PRO A 162 7.62 12.87 4.17
C PRO A 162 6.59 13.06 5.28
N TYR A 163 5.39 12.47 5.10
CA TYR A 163 4.32 12.50 6.08
C TYR A 163 4.76 11.84 7.39
N ILE A 164 5.17 10.56 7.35
CA ILE A 164 5.52 9.82 8.56
C ILE A 164 6.75 10.40 9.26
N SER A 165 7.72 10.93 8.51
CA SER A 165 8.89 11.59 9.06
C SER A 165 8.50 12.87 9.83
N LYS A 166 7.60 13.68 9.26
CA LYS A 166 7.12 14.91 9.91
C LYS A 166 6.34 14.61 11.18
N VAL A 167 5.48 13.61 11.12
CA VAL A 167 4.59 13.23 12.22
C VAL A 167 5.36 12.62 13.40
N THR A 168 6.34 11.77 13.12
CA THR A 168 7.10 11.03 14.16
C THR A 168 8.34 11.77 14.62
N GLY A 169 8.81 12.78 13.86
CA GLY A 169 10.10 13.42 14.08
C GLY A 169 11.30 12.53 13.71
N ILE A 170 11.06 11.37 13.10
CA ILE A 170 12.12 10.46 12.63
C ILE A 170 12.54 10.89 11.23
N PRO A 171 13.81 11.34 11.01
CA PRO A 171 14.28 11.78 9.70
C PRO A 171 14.58 10.54 8.80
N ALA A 172 13.53 9.86 8.35
CA ALA A 172 13.61 8.54 7.73
C ALA A 172 14.59 8.48 6.55
N ILE A 173 14.58 9.47 5.66
CA ILE A 173 15.51 9.51 4.51
C ILE A 173 16.95 9.66 4.96
N ALA A 174 17.23 10.51 5.95
CA ALA A 174 18.60 10.70 6.46
C ALA A 174 19.11 9.40 7.10
N LEU A 175 18.27 8.72 7.91
CA LEU A 175 18.65 7.45 8.53
C LEU A 175 18.87 6.35 7.48
N ALA A 176 18.01 6.27 6.47
CA ALA A 176 18.16 5.33 5.36
C ALA A 176 19.47 5.57 4.59
N THR A 177 19.79 6.83 4.30
CA THR A 177 21.05 7.20 3.63
C THR A 177 22.26 6.78 4.47
N ARG A 178 22.25 7.05 5.78
CA ARG A 178 23.32 6.63 6.70
C ARG A 178 23.46 5.11 6.74
N ALA A 179 22.33 4.37 6.76
CA ALA A 179 22.35 2.91 6.70
C ALA A 179 22.98 2.40 5.38
N MET A 180 22.66 3.04 4.24
CA MET A 180 23.29 2.73 2.95
C MET A 180 24.80 3.02 2.92
N LEU A 181 25.26 3.96 3.75
CA LEU A 181 26.69 4.26 3.93
C LEU A 181 27.37 3.34 4.98
N GLY A 182 26.64 2.36 5.53
CA GLY A 182 27.17 1.33 6.42
C GLY A 182 26.99 1.60 7.91
N GLU A 183 26.31 2.67 8.32
CA GLU A 183 25.99 2.93 9.71
C GLU A 183 24.87 1.98 10.20
N LYS A 184 24.90 1.62 11.46
CA LYS A 184 23.89 0.72 12.06
C LYS A 184 22.77 1.52 12.72
N LEU A 185 21.52 1.10 12.53
CA LEU A 185 20.36 1.74 13.15
C LEU A 185 20.47 1.83 14.68
N SER A 186 21.08 0.80 15.32
CA SER A 186 21.33 0.81 16.77
C SER A 186 22.13 2.03 17.25
N ASP A 187 22.98 2.58 16.39
CA ASP A 187 23.93 3.65 16.73
C ASP A 187 23.40 5.05 16.37
N MET A 188 22.23 5.11 15.70
CA MET A 188 21.64 6.36 15.19
C MET A 188 20.73 7.08 16.22
N GLY A 189 20.46 6.47 17.38
CA GLY A 189 19.69 7.11 18.47
C GLY A 189 18.17 7.04 18.39
N TYR A 190 17.60 6.38 17.37
CA TYR A 190 16.13 6.23 17.20
C TYR A 190 15.62 4.85 17.58
N GLY A 191 16.49 3.93 17.97
CA GLY A 191 16.15 2.55 18.30
C GLY A 191 15.92 1.67 17.07
N THR A 192 15.30 0.51 17.32
CA THR A 192 14.94 -0.48 16.30
C THR A 192 13.55 -1.05 16.57
N GLY A 193 12.93 -1.66 15.58
CA GLY A 193 11.55 -2.18 15.67
C GLY A 193 10.51 -1.10 15.43
N LEU A 194 9.33 -1.26 16.01
CA LEU A 194 8.24 -0.29 15.89
C LEU A 194 8.44 0.88 16.87
N PHE A 195 8.55 2.08 16.33
CA PHE A 195 8.56 3.32 17.11
C PHE A 195 7.17 3.57 17.70
N ARG A 196 7.12 3.92 18.98
CA ARG A 196 5.88 4.22 19.68
C ARG A 196 5.59 5.71 19.67
N ASN A 197 4.40 6.05 19.25
CA ASN A 197 3.93 7.43 19.16
C ASN A 197 3.84 8.14 20.51
N SER A 198 3.99 9.46 20.48
CA SER A 198 3.96 10.38 21.61
C SER A 198 2.57 10.96 21.94
N GLY A 199 1.47 10.32 21.52
CA GLY A 199 0.12 10.65 22.01
C GLY A 199 -0.67 11.67 21.17
N TYR A 200 -0.47 11.71 19.86
CA TYR A 200 -1.34 12.45 18.94
C TYR A 200 -1.68 11.63 17.70
N TYR A 201 -2.76 12.03 17.02
CA TYR A 201 -3.18 11.50 15.74
C TYR A 201 -2.74 12.43 14.62
N ALA A 202 -2.41 11.82 13.50
CA ALA A 202 -2.14 12.53 12.27
C ALA A 202 -2.94 11.91 11.13
N ILE A 203 -3.60 12.75 10.35
CA ILE A 203 -4.43 12.36 9.20
C ILE A 203 -3.79 12.91 7.94
N LYS A 204 -3.52 12.03 6.99
CA LYS A 204 -3.16 12.41 5.62
C LYS A 204 -4.43 12.38 4.77
N LEU A 205 -4.77 13.46 4.12
CA LEU A 205 -5.89 13.56 3.17
C LEU A 205 -5.33 13.83 1.77
N PRO A 206 -5.74 13.07 0.72
CA PRO A 206 -5.31 13.33 -0.65
C PRO A 206 -5.97 14.60 -1.20
N VAL A 207 -5.27 15.26 -2.12
CA VAL A 207 -5.79 16.41 -2.89
C VAL A 207 -5.94 15.99 -4.34
N PHE A 208 -7.11 16.29 -4.93
CA PHE A 208 -7.43 15.98 -6.31
C PHE A 208 -7.58 17.26 -7.14
N SER A 209 -7.24 17.19 -8.42
CA SER A 209 -7.40 18.30 -9.38
C SER A 209 -8.45 17.99 -10.46
N PHE A 210 -9.49 17.23 -10.12
CA PHE A 210 -10.53 16.81 -11.07
C PHE A 210 -11.21 18.01 -11.76
N GLU A 211 -11.42 19.10 -11.05
CA GLU A 211 -12.01 20.33 -11.58
C GLU A 211 -11.22 20.96 -12.73
N LYS A 212 -9.90 20.63 -12.84
CA LYS A 212 -9.03 21.14 -13.93
C LYS A 212 -9.09 20.28 -15.19
N ILE A 213 -9.73 19.10 -15.13
CA ILE A 213 -9.78 18.13 -16.22
C ILE A 213 -11.23 17.82 -16.54
N ILE A 214 -11.75 18.45 -17.61
CA ILE A 214 -13.15 18.27 -18.03
C ILE A 214 -13.36 16.81 -18.46
N GLY A 215 -14.40 16.17 -17.89
CA GLY A 215 -14.76 14.77 -18.20
C GLY A 215 -13.88 13.73 -17.51
N ALA A 216 -13.04 14.10 -16.53
CA ALA A 216 -12.30 13.14 -15.75
C ALA A 216 -13.23 12.21 -14.97
N ASP A 217 -12.89 10.91 -14.97
CA ASP A 217 -13.51 9.95 -14.05
C ASP A 217 -13.01 10.22 -12.62
N THR A 218 -13.94 10.57 -11.74
CA THR A 218 -13.66 10.89 -10.33
C THR A 218 -13.72 9.67 -9.41
N SER A 219 -14.07 8.48 -9.93
CA SER A 219 -14.14 7.25 -9.15
C SER A 219 -12.74 6.83 -8.70
N LEU A 220 -12.57 6.58 -7.40
CA LEU A 220 -11.29 6.10 -6.86
C LEU A 220 -11.18 4.59 -7.02
N GLY A 221 -9.98 4.15 -7.36
CA GLY A 221 -9.64 2.75 -7.61
C GLY A 221 -8.14 2.48 -7.48
N PRO A 222 -7.65 1.37 -8.06
CA PRO A 222 -6.24 0.99 -7.95
C PRO A 222 -5.27 1.96 -8.62
N GLU A 223 -5.72 2.74 -9.62
CA GLU A 223 -4.92 3.75 -10.31
C GLU A 223 -4.92 5.07 -9.53
N MET A 224 -3.73 5.65 -9.33
CA MET A 224 -3.55 6.89 -8.57
C MET A 224 -4.04 8.12 -9.35
N LYS A 225 -4.89 8.95 -8.70
CA LYS A 225 -5.48 10.18 -9.26
C LYS A 225 -5.14 11.45 -8.47
N SER A 226 -4.61 11.31 -7.25
CA SER A 226 -4.24 12.46 -6.40
C SER A 226 -3.05 13.24 -6.95
N THR A 227 -3.06 14.55 -6.72
CA THR A 227 -2.02 15.49 -7.16
C THR A 227 -1.26 16.13 -5.99
N GLY A 228 -1.70 15.89 -4.77
CA GLY A 228 -1.10 16.41 -3.55
C GLY A 228 -1.70 15.77 -2.32
N GLU A 229 -1.26 16.25 -1.15
CA GLU A 229 -1.77 15.79 0.13
C GLU A 229 -1.74 16.90 1.17
N VAL A 230 -2.62 16.83 2.16
CA VAL A 230 -2.66 17.68 3.34
C VAL A 230 -2.54 16.86 4.61
N LEU A 231 -2.18 17.53 5.71
CA LEU A 231 -1.91 16.90 6.99
C LEU A 231 -2.66 17.61 8.11
N GLY A 232 -3.54 16.90 8.81
CA GLY A 232 -4.14 17.32 10.07
C GLY A 232 -3.47 16.61 11.25
N ILE A 233 -3.13 17.34 12.33
CA ILE A 233 -2.54 16.77 13.55
C ILE A 233 -3.28 17.29 14.77
N SER A 234 -3.65 16.40 15.70
CA SER A 234 -4.20 16.73 17.02
C SER A 234 -4.03 15.57 18.01
N GLN A 235 -4.22 15.85 19.30
CA GLN A 235 -4.35 14.83 20.33
C GLN A 235 -5.72 14.14 20.29
N ASP A 236 -6.71 14.76 19.66
CA ASP A 236 -8.03 14.18 19.41
C ASP A 236 -8.13 13.75 17.93
N TYR A 237 -8.66 12.53 17.69
CA TYR A 237 -8.79 11.95 16.36
C TYR A 237 -9.72 12.77 15.45
N ASN A 238 -10.89 13.19 15.98
CA ASN A 238 -11.87 13.93 15.18
C ASN A 238 -11.36 15.34 14.86
N GLU A 239 -10.63 15.97 15.80
CA GLU A 239 -9.98 17.26 15.55
C GLU A 239 -8.86 17.12 14.51
N ALA A 240 -8.07 16.05 14.53
CA ALA A 240 -7.07 15.79 13.50
C ALA A 240 -7.70 15.64 12.11
N LEU A 241 -8.82 14.90 12.03
CA LEU A 241 -9.60 14.72 10.79
C LEU A 241 -10.20 16.06 10.29
N LEU A 242 -10.72 16.89 11.19
CA LEU A 242 -11.26 18.20 10.83
C LEU A 242 -10.20 19.16 10.31
N LYS A 243 -8.95 19.04 10.78
CA LYS A 243 -7.82 19.88 10.35
C LYS A 243 -7.24 19.44 9.00
N ALA A 244 -7.45 18.21 8.59
CA ALA A 244 -7.03 17.69 7.30
C ALA A 244 -8.01 18.09 6.20
#